data_cfce59ded8606e1d12dce2c36e61b453
#
_entry.id   cfce59ded8606e1d12dce2c36e61b453
#
_cell.length_a   1.000
_cell.length_b   1.000
_cell.length_c   1.000
_cell.angle_alpha   90.00
_cell.angle_beta   90.00
_cell.angle_gamma   90.00
#
_symmetry.space_group_name_H-M   'P 1'
#
loop_
_entity.id
_entity.type
_entity.pdbx_description
1 polymer ?
#
loop_
_entity_poly.entity_id
_entity_poly.type
_entity_poly.pdbx_seq_one_letter_code
_entity_poly.pdbx_strand_id
1 'polypeptide(L)'
;MFEKFNEKARRALFFARYEASKLGSRVIESEHVLLGILREGEESVTELFRRFHARPDDVRREIEGERVFVERISSTAELPLSEESKKILAYAAHEAESMLHPAVGSEHLLVGILRAEGCVAMRNLTQQS
;
A
#
# COMPACT_ATOMS: atom_id res chain seq x y z
N MET A 1 17.61 0.79 0.31
CA MET A 1 16.42 0.05 -0.14
C MET A 1 15.47 0.92 -0.95
N PHE A 2 15.31 2.19 -0.60
CA PHE A 2 14.34 3.06 -1.27
C PHE A 2 14.95 4.03 -2.27
N GLU A 3 16.22 3.85 -2.63
CA GLU A 3 16.90 4.78 -3.54
C GLU A 3 16.24 4.85 -4.91
N LYS A 4 15.66 3.74 -5.36
CA LYS A 4 15.01 3.69 -6.68
C LYS A 4 13.54 4.08 -6.63
N PHE A 5 13.01 4.34 -5.46
CA PHE A 5 11.61 4.73 -5.31
C PHE A 5 11.48 6.23 -5.52
N ASN A 6 10.53 6.64 -6.32
CA ASN A 6 10.32 8.06 -6.55
C ASN A 6 9.66 8.70 -5.33
N GLU A 7 9.54 10.03 -5.37
CA GLU A 7 9.03 10.79 -4.24
C GLU A 7 7.62 10.35 -3.83
N LYS A 8 6.76 10.11 -4.81
CA LYS A 8 5.37 9.73 -4.52
C LYS A 8 5.29 8.35 -3.87
N ALA A 9 6.10 7.39 -4.35
CA ALA A 9 6.14 6.07 -3.73
C ALA A 9 6.69 6.15 -2.31
N ARG A 10 7.72 6.96 -2.08
CA ARG A 10 8.23 7.18 -0.72
C ARG A 10 7.17 7.77 0.19
N ARG A 11 6.39 8.72 -0.33
CA ARG A 11 5.30 9.33 0.42
C ARG A 11 4.21 8.32 0.74
N ALA A 12 3.89 7.44 -0.22
CA ALA A 12 2.92 6.37 0.02
C ALA A 12 3.39 5.46 1.16
N LEU A 13 4.68 5.12 1.19
CA LEU A 13 5.22 4.29 2.27
C LEU A 13 5.25 5.02 3.61
N PHE A 14 5.50 6.32 3.59
CA PHE A 14 5.39 7.14 4.79
C PHE A 14 3.96 7.12 5.33
N PHE A 15 2.98 7.29 4.45
CA PHE A 15 1.58 7.22 4.84
C PHE A 15 1.19 5.82 5.30
N ALA A 16 1.80 4.78 4.73
CA ALA A 16 1.54 3.40 5.18
C ALA A 16 1.91 3.25 6.65
N ARG A 17 3.05 3.80 7.06
CA ARG A 17 3.46 3.78 8.46
C ARG A 17 2.46 4.53 9.34
N TYR A 18 2.02 5.71 8.87
CA TYR A 18 1.02 6.49 9.58
C TYR A 18 -0.29 5.71 9.74
N GLU A 19 -0.75 5.08 8.67
CA GLU A 19 -1.99 4.29 8.72
C GLU A 19 -1.85 3.11 9.68
N ALA A 20 -0.71 2.43 9.67
CA ALA A 20 -0.47 1.33 10.58
C ALA A 20 -0.54 1.80 12.05
N SER A 21 0.11 2.93 12.36
CA SER A 21 0.12 3.46 13.71
C SER A 21 -1.29 3.88 14.15
N LYS A 22 -2.05 4.48 13.24
CA LYS A 22 -3.42 4.90 13.49
C LYS A 22 -4.32 3.71 13.79
N LEU A 23 -4.09 2.59 13.14
CA LEU A 23 -4.86 1.37 13.33
C LEU A 23 -4.30 0.47 14.42
N GLY A 24 -3.31 0.95 15.16
CA GLY A 24 -2.78 0.23 16.32
C GLY A 24 -1.89 -0.95 15.96
N SER A 25 -1.38 -1.02 14.75
CA SER A 25 -0.49 -2.09 14.33
C SER A 25 0.96 -1.74 14.61
N ARG A 26 1.70 -2.70 15.14
CA ARG A 26 3.13 -2.53 15.40
C ARG A 26 4.00 -2.89 14.20
N VAL A 27 3.35 -3.29 13.12
CA VAL A 27 3.99 -3.73 11.89
C VAL A 27 3.23 -3.11 10.72
N ILE A 28 3.96 -2.70 9.67
CA ILE A 28 3.33 -2.20 8.45
C ILE A 28 2.95 -3.40 7.60
N GLU A 29 1.66 -3.74 7.60
CA GLU A 29 1.12 -4.87 6.85
C GLU A 29 0.75 -4.46 5.44
N SER A 30 0.42 -5.45 4.59
CA SER A 30 0.07 -5.18 3.20
C SER A 30 -1.09 -4.20 3.06
N GLU A 31 -2.13 -4.32 3.90
CA GLU A 31 -3.27 -3.41 3.86
C GLU A 31 -2.89 -1.98 4.22
N HIS A 32 -1.88 -1.79 5.06
CA HIS A 32 -1.39 -0.45 5.38
C HIS A 32 -0.65 0.16 4.20
N VAL A 33 0.09 -0.66 3.45
CA VAL A 33 0.74 -0.21 2.21
C VAL A 33 -0.33 0.25 1.23
N LEU A 34 -1.41 -0.52 1.10
CA LEU A 34 -2.52 -0.14 0.21
C LEU A 34 -3.15 1.18 0.66
N LEU A 35 -3.42 1.35 1.95
CA LEU A 35 -3.95 2.61 2.46
C LEU A 35 -3.01 3.79 2.20
N GLY A 36 -1.71 3.55 2.32
CA GLY A 36 -0.72 4.58 2.02
C GLY A 36 -0.74 5.01 0.56
N ILE A 37 -0.87 4.04 -0.35
CA ILE A 37 -0.97 4.30 -1.78
C ILE A 37 -2.22 5.14 -2.06
N LEU A 38 -3.35 4.76 -1.48
CA LEU A 38 -4.61 5.48 -1.68
C LEU A 38 -4.56 6.89 -1.09
N ARG A 39 -3.92 7.03 0.07
CA ARG A 39 -3.82 8.34 0.71
C ARG A 39 -2.94 9.29 -0.08
N GLU A 40 -1.88 8.77 -0.67
CA GLU A 40 -0.99 9.58 -1.50
C GLU A 40 -1.70 10.09 -2.75
N GLY A 41 -2.57 9.26 -3.33
CA GLY A 41 -3.46 9.71 -4.40
C GLY A 41 -2.81 9.95 -5.75
N GLU A 42 -1.76 9.19 -6.08
CA GLU A 42 -1.14 9.28 -7.39
C GLU A 42 -2.18 9.12 -8.50
N GLU A 43 -2.12 10.00 -9.50
CA GLU A 43 -3.12 10.00 -10.56
C GLU A 43 -3.19 8.67 -11.31
N SER A 44 -2.07 8.02 -11.56
CA SER A 44 -2.05 6.72 -12.23
C SER A 44 -2.80 5.65 -11.45
N VAL A 45 -2.69 5.69 -10.12
CA VAL A 45 -3.41 4.76 -9.25
C VAL A 45 -4.90 5.07 -9.28
N THR A 46 -5.26 6.34 -9.18
CA THR A 46 -6.66 6.78 -9.23
C THR A 46 -7.29 6.34 -10.55
N GLU A 47 -6.56 6.47 -11.64
CA GLU A 47 -7.05 6.07 -12.97
C GLU A 47 -7.27 4.55 -13.05
N LEU A 48 -6.38 3.76 -12.47
CA LEU A 48 -6.56 2.31 -12.42
C LEU A 48 -7.83 1.93 -11.66
N PHE A 49 -8.06 2.58 -10.53
CA PHE A 49 -9.27 2.32 -9.74
C PHE A 49 -10.52 2.67 -10.55
N ARG A 50 -10.48 3.80 -11.28
CA ARG A 50 -11.62 4.20 -12.12
C ARG A 50 -11.89 3.17 -13.21
N ARG A 51 -10.86 2.67 -13.87
CA ARG A 51 -11.00 1.68 -14.93
C ARG A 51 -11.64 0.39 -14.46
N PHE A 52 -11.34 -0.03 -13.24
CA PHE A 52 -11.89 -1.27 -12.71
C PHE A 52 -13.15 -1.02 -11.88
N HIS A 53 -13.68 0.19 -11.93
CA HIS A 53 -14.90 0.57 -11.20
C HIS A 53 -14.78 0.32 -9.70
N ALA A 54 -13.57 0.33 -9.17
CA ALA A 54 -13.32 0.19 -7.74
C ALA A 54 -13.24 1.59 -7.12
N ARG A 55 -13.75 1.72 -5.92
CA ARG A 55 -13.76 2.99 -5.21
C ARG A 55 -12.79 2.96 -4.04
N PRO A 56 -11.81 3.87 -4.01
CA PRO A 56 -10.86 3.90 -2.90
C PRO A 56 -11.52 3.97 -1.53
N ASP A 57 -12.62 4.72 -1.40
CA ASP A 57 -13.32 4.83 -0.12
C ASP A 57 -13.91 3.51 0.34
N ASP A 58 -14.37 2.67 -0.58
CA ASP A 58 -14.90 1.36 -0.24
C ASP A 58 -13.80 0.43 0.24
N VAL A 59 -12.63 0.48 -0.40
CA VAL A 59 -11.47 -0.31 0.02
C VAL A 59 -11.04 0.12 1.43
N ARG A 60 -10.99 1.43 1.67
CA ARG A 60 -10.61 1.95 2.99
C ARG A 60 -11.59 1.49 4.05
N ARG A 61 -12.88 1.58 3.78
CA ARG A 61 -13.90 1.16 4.75
C ARG A 61 -13.77 -0.32 5.09
N GLU A 62 -13.48 -1.15 4.10
CA GLU A 62 -13.31 -2.57 4.35
C GLU A 62 -12.12 -2.85 5.26
N ILE A 63 -11.00 -2.18 5.02
CA ILE A 63 -9.81 -2.36 5.86
C ILE A 63 -10.08 -1.84 7.27
N GLU A 64 -10.64 -0.66 7.40
CA GLU A 64 -10.88 -0.04 8.71
C GLU A 64 -11.99 -0.74 9.48
N GLY A 65 -12.99 -1.26 8.78
CA GLY A 65 -14.13 -1.91 9.40
C GLY A 65 -13.81 -3.19 10.15
N GLU A 66 -12.69 -3.82 9.82
CA GLU A 66 -12.23 -5.01 10.53
C GLU A 66 -11.60 -4.68 11.87
N ARG A 67 -11.42 -3.41 12.19
CA ARG A 67 -10.70 -2.94 13.36
C ARG A 67 -11.58 -2.02 14.17
N VAL A 68 -12.14 -2.57 15.26
CA VAL A 68 -13.02 -1.83 16.15
C VAL A 68 -12.25 -1.55 17.45
N PHE A 69 -12.14 -0.27 17.82
CA PHE A 69 -11.58 0.16 19.11
C PHE A 69 -10.13 -0.31 19.34
N VAL A 70 -9.24 0.03 18.40
CA VAL A 70 -7.82 -0.28 18.58
C VAL A 70 -7.11 0.98 19.08
N GLU A 71 -6.27 0.80 20.09
CA GLU A 71 -5.47 1.91 20.62
C GLU A 71 -4.41 2.31 19.61
N ARG A 72 -4.30 3.62 19.37
CA ARG A 72 -3.33 4.14 18.43
C ARG A 72 -1.91 4.02 18.99
N ILE A 73 -0.97 3.77 18.08
CA ILE A 73 0.46 3.80 18.40
C ILE A 73 0.98 5.15 17.96
N SER A 74 2.00 5.66 18.66
CA SER A 74 2.60 6.96 18.33
C SER A 74 3.02 6.99 16.86
N SER A 75 2.68 8.08 16.17
CA SER A 75 3.08 8.26 14.77
C SER A 75 4.58 8.42 14.59
N THR A 76 5.32 8.65 15.71
CA THR A 76 6.77 8.73 15.66
C THR A 76 7.45 7.38 15.89
N ALA A 77 6.67 6.34 16.22
CA ALA A 77 7.25 5.02 16.45
C ALA A 77 7.82 4.47 15.15
N GLU A 78 8.94 3.76 15.28
CA GLU A 78 9.49 3.04 14.14
C GLU A 78 8.74 1.72 14.01
N LEU A 79 8.16 1.48 12.83
CA LEU A 79 7.39 0.28 12.57
C LEU A 79 8.07 -0.49 11.45
N PRO A 80 8.40 -1.77 11.67
CA PRO A 80 8.98 -2.57 10.61
C PRO A 80 7.94 -2.97 9.57
N LEU A 81 8.41 -3.27 8.38
CA LEU A 81 7.58 -3.84 7.33
C LEU A 81 7.38 -5.33 7.62
N SER A 82 6.16 -5.82 7.41
CA SER A 82 5.91 -7.26 7.49
C SER A 82 6.62 -7.98 6.35
N GLU A 83 6.73 -9.30 6.43
CA GLU A 83 7.32 -10.08 5.35
C GLU A 83 6.52 -9.92 4.05
N GLU A 84 5.19 -9.87 4.14
CA GLU A 84 4.35 -9.62 2.98
C GLU A 84 4.62 -8.25 2.37
N SER A 85 4.76 -7.23 3.20
CA SER A 85 5.06 -5.88 2.72
C SER A 85 6.41 -5.81 2.03
N LYS A 86 7.40 -6.51 2.57
CA LYS A 86 8.73 -6.59 1.95
C LYS A 86 8.65 -7.23 0.56
N LYS A 87 7.84 -8.27 0.43
CA LYS A 87 7.63 -8.93 -0.88
C LYS A 87 6.98 -7.97 -1.87
N ILE A 88 6.01 -7.18 -1.41
CA ILE A 88 5.35 -6.20 -2.25
C ILE A 88 6.36 -5.20 -2.81
N LEU A 89 7.25 -4.70 -1.95
CA LEU A 89 8.27 -3.76 -2.38
C LEU A 89 9.24 -4.41 -3.39
N ALA A 90 9.61 -5.67 -3.17
CA ALA A 90 10.47 -6.40 -4.09
C ALA A 90 9.78 -6.60 -5.44
N TYR A 91 8.51 -6.99 -5.44
CA TYR A 91 7.75 -7.13 -6.69
C TYR A 91 7.62 -5.80 -7.41
N ALA A 92 7.40 -4.71 -6.67
CA ALA A 92 7.29 -3.38 -7.26
C ALA A 92 8.58 -2.98 -7.96
N ALA A 93 9.72 -3.22 -7.32
CA ALA A 93 11.02 -2.91 -7.91
C ALA A 93 11.28 -3.75 -9.15
N HIS A 94 10.94 -5.04 -9.10
CA HIS A 94 11.08 -5.94 -10.23
C HIS A 94 10.20 -5.50 -11.40
N GLU A 95 8.98 -5.07 -11.12
CA GLU A 95 8.06 -4.60 -12.15
C GLU A 95 8.61 -3.36 -12.84
N ALA A 96 9.09 -2.39 -12.08
CA ALA A 96 9.67 -1.17 -12.66
C ALA A 96 10.87 -1.50 -13.54
N GLU A 97 11.72 -2.41 -13.07
CA GLU A 97 12.92 -2.81 -13.82
C GLU A 97 12.53 -3.52 -15.13
N SER A 98 11.57 -4.44 -15.08
CA SER A 98 11.14 -5.17 -16.27
C SER A 98 10.50 -4.27 -17.31
N MET A 99 9.89 -3.17 -16.88
CA MET A 99 9.29 -2.18 -17.77
C MET A 99 10.27 -1.09 -18.19
N LEU A 100 11.53 -1.19 -17.74
CA LEU A 100 12.57 -0.22 -18.03
C LEU A 100 12.22 1.17 -17.51
N HIS A 101 11.46 1.24 -16.42
CA HIS A 101 11.18 2.51 -15.76
C HIS A 101 12.35 2.87 -14.85
N PRO A 102 12.79 4.14 -14.85
CA PRO A 102 13.97 4.54 -14.08
C PRO A 102 13.72 4.56 -12.57
N ALA A 103 12.46 4.61 -12.14
CA ALA A 103 12.14 4.69 -10.72
C ALA A 103 10.88 3.89 -10.41
N VAL A 104 10.77 3.46 -9.16
CA VAL A 104 9.59 2.76 -8.67
C VAL A 104 8.58 3.78 -8.18
N GLY A 105 7.39 3.77 -8.76
CA GLY A 105 6.31 4.68 -8.39
C GLY A 105 5.20 3.97 -7.62
N SER A 106 4.17 4.74 -7.25
CA SER A 106 3.02 4.19 -6.54
C SER A 106 2.29 3.13 -7.36
N GLU A 107 2.24 3.30 -8.68
CA GLU A 107 1.62 2.33 -9.56
C GLU A 107 2.34 0.98 -9.51
N HIS A 108 3.67 0.99 -9.37
CA HIS A 108 4.43 -0.25 -9.23
C HIS A 108 4.15 -0.92 -7.88
N LEU A 109 3.96 -0.12 -6.83
CA LEU A 109 3.58 -0.65 -5.53
C LEU A 109 2.23 -1.35 -5.61
N LEU A 110 1.28 -0.76 -6.32
CA LEU A 110 -0.03 -1.38 -6.51
C LEU A 110 0.08 -2.71 -7.25
N VAL A 111 0.88 -2.76 -8.32
CA VAL A 111 1.13 -4.00 -9.03
C VAL A 111 1.79 -5.03 -8.11
N GLY A 112 2.70 -4.58 -7.24
CA GLY A 112 3.33 -5.46 -6.27
C GLY A 112 2.32 -6.13 -5.35
N ILE A 113 1.30 -5.39 -4.92
CA ILE A 113 0.21 -5.96 -4.12
C ILE A 113 -0.53 -7.04 -4.90
N LEU A 114 -0.84 -6.76 -6.16
CA LEU A 114 -1.55 -7.72 -7.00
C LEU A 114 -0.74 -8.98 -7.27
N ARG A 115 0.59 -8.89 -7.27
CA ARG A 115 1.46 -10.04 -7.46
C ARG A 115 1.71 -10.83 -6.19
N ALA A 116 1.46 -10.23 -5.03
CA ALA A 116 1.65 -10.89 -3.73
C ALA A 116 0.40 -11.70 -3.39
N GLU A 117 0.28 -12.87 -4.02
CA GLU A 117 -0.91 -13.70 -3.87
C GLU A 117 -1.20 -14.01 -2.42
N GLY A 118 -2.47 -13.92 -2.07
CA GLY A 118 -2.95 -14.26 -0.75
C GLY A 118 -2.74 -13.20 0.32
N CYS A 119 -2.13 -12.06 -0.01
CA CYS A 119 -1.99 -11.01 1.00
C CYS A 119 -3.32 -10.33 1.27
N VAL A 120 -3.43 -9.74 2.46
CA VAL A 120 -4.69 -9.11 2.89
C VAL A 120 -5.08 -7.97 1.94
N ALA A 121 -4.11 -7.14 1.53
CA ALA A 121 -4.38 -6.03 0.62
C ALA A 121 -4.97 -6.51 -0.70
N MET A 122 -4.45 -7.61 -1.24
CA MET A 122 -4.99 -8.15 -2.49
C MET A 122 -6.44 -8.59 -2.32
N ARG A 123 -6.77 -9.21 -1.17
CA ARG A 123 -8.15 -9.59 -0.88
C ARG A 123 -9.06 -8.36 -0.79
N ASN A 124 -8.57 -7.30 -0.15
CA ASN A 124 -9.34 -6.05 -0.04
C ASN A 124 -9.65 -5.48 -1.43
N LEU A 125 -8.67 -5.52 -2.33
CA LEU A 125 -8.86 -5.01 -3.69
C LEU A 125 -9.83 -5.88 -4.48
N THR A 126 -9.68 -7.20 -4.41
CA THR A 126 -10.49 -8.11 -5.23
C THR A 126 -11.94 -8.18 -4.77
N GLN A 127 -12.21 -7.92 -3.50
CA GLN A 127 -13.58 -7.89 -3.01
C GLN A 127 -14.39 -6.71 -3.55
N GLN A 128 -13.71 -5.69 -4.07
CA GLN A 128 -14.37 -4.50 -4.60
C GLN A 128 -14.65 -4.59 -6.10
N SER A 129 -14.10 -5.57 -6.77
CA SER A 129 -14.26 -5.70 -8.22
C SER A 129 -15.32 -6.71 -8.64
#